data_b111e0c679a1de16372fa8ef588e93f2
#
_entry.id   b111e0c679a1de16372fa8ef588e93f2
#
_cell.length_a   1.000
_cell.length_b   1.000
_cell.length_c   1.000
_cell.angle_alpha   90.00
_cell.angle_beta   90.00
_cell.angle_gamma   90.00
#
_symmetry.space_group_name_H-M   'P 1'
#
loop_
_entity.id
_entity.type
_entity.pdbx_description
1 polymer ?
#
loop_
_entity_poly.entity_id
_entity_poly.type
_entity_poly.pdbx_seq_one_letter_code
_entity_poly.pdbx_strand_id
1 'polypeptide(L)'
;MSNYNELIGYVSQSNMADPAVYDSISKWIDVDNHINYNIAQIFIDNRDWPGNNIKFWRPQGNGGKWRWMLYDTDFSFGVPWMGLGYNFNTLQFAVEENGPDWPNPPWSTFLFRRLLENSNYQHRFI
;
A
#
# COMPACT_ATOMS: atom_id res chain seq x y z
N MET A 1 -3.85 -4.16 18.67
CA MET A 1 -4.66 -3.28 17.84
C MET A 1 -5.78 -4.08 17.21
N SER A 2 -7.03 -3.72 17.48
CA SER A 2 -8.19 -4.54 17.16
C SER A 2 -8.78 -4.21 15.80
N ASN A 3 -8.61 -2.99 15.30
CA ASN A 3 -9.14 -2.60 13.99
C ASN A 3 -8.12 -1.82 13.14
N TYR A 4 -8.42 -1.65 11.87
CA TYR A 4 -7.56 -0.99 10.89
C TYR A 4 -7.38 0.50 11.18
N ASN A 5 -8.41 1.17 11.67
CA ASN A 5 -8.34 2.61 11.98
C ASN A 5 -7.37 2.90 13.13
N GLU A 6 -7.24 1.99 14.11
CA GLU A 6 -6.23 2.12 15.17
C GLU A 6 -4.81 2.02 14.60
N LEU A 7 -4.56 1.12 13.65
CA LEU A 7 -3.29 1.04 12.93
C LEU A 7 -2.98 2.34 12.20
N ILE A 8 -3.93 2.87 11.42
CA ILE A 8 -3.74 4.12 10.69
C ILE A 8 -3.52 5.30 11.64
N GLY A 9 -4.27 5.37 12.75
CA GLY A 9 -4.09 6.38 13.79
C GLY A 9 -2.70 6.32 14.44
N TYR A 10 -2.19 5.13 14.72
CA TYR A 10 -0.82 4.96 15.22
C TYR A 10 0.23 5.42 14.21
N VAL A 11 0.13 4.99 12.96
CA VAL A 11 1.05 5.36 11.88
C VAL A 11 1.05 6.87 11.64
N SER A 12 -0.10 7.53 11.72
CA SER A 12 -0.21 8.98 11.49
C SER A 12 0.53 9.84 12.52
N GLN A 13 0.65 9.32 13.75
CA GLN A 13 1.24 10.05 14.88
C GLN A 13 2.69 9.63 15.18
N SER A 14 3.18 8.59 14.54
CA SER A 14 4.48 7.98 14.84
C SER A 14 5.59 8.53 13.93
N ASN A 15 6.81 8.59 14.46
CA ASN A 15 8.02 8.79 13.64
C ASN A 15 8.37 7.46 12.95
N MET A 16 8.05 7.34 11.68
CA MET A 16 8.27 6.10 10.92
C MET A 16 9.74 5.75 10.70
N ALA A 17 10.66 6.72 10.81
CA ALA A 17 12.09 6.46 10.76
C ALA A 17 12.62 5.71 11.98
N ASP A 18 11.86 5.67 13.09
CA ASP A 18 12.22 4.94 14.30
C ASP A 18 12.06 3.41 14.11
N PRO A 19 13.13 2.61 14.27
CA PRO A 19 13.06 1.16 14.17
C PRO A 19 12.03 0.53 15.14
N ALA A 20 11.86 1.09 16.34
CA ALA A 20 10.90 0.56 17.32
C ALA A 20 9.45 0.73 16.87
N VAL A 21 9.15 1.79 16.13
CA VAL A 21 7.84 2.00 15.49
C VAL A 21 7.61 0.95 14.40
N TYR A 22 8.62 0.70 13.56
CA TYR A 22 8.56 -0.33 12.53
C TYR A 22 8.34 -1.73 13.12
N ASP A 23 9.07 -2.08 14.19
CA ASP A 23 8.91 -3.35 14.90
C ASP A 23 7.48 -3.51 15.46
N SER A 24 6.90 -2.43 15.97
CA SER A 24 5.53 -2.42 16.45
C SER A 24 4.54 -2.67 15.33
N ILE A 25 4.68 -1.96 14.21
CA ILE A 25 3.80 -2.12 13.03
C ILE A 25 3.93 -3.54 12.45
N SER A 26 5.13 -4.11 12.43
CA SER A 26 5.39 -5.47 11.95
C SER A 26 4.66 -6.57 12.73
N LYS A 27 4.18 -6.27 13.93
CA LYS A 27 3.31 -7.18 14.70
C LYS A 27 1.85 -7.11 14.27
N TRP A 28 1.43 -6.05 13.60
CA TRP A 28 0.04 -5.83 13.20
C TRP A 28 -0.22 -6.06 11.72
N ILE A 29 0.80 -5.88 10.87
CA ILE A 29 0.72 -6.18 9.45
C ILE A 29 1.66 -7.32 9.06
N ASP A 30 1.30 -8.06 8.04
CA ASP A 30 2.22 -8.94 7.32
C ASP A 30 3.02 -8.08 6.33
N VAL A 31 4.23 -7.68 6.76
CA VAL A 31 5.08 -6.74 6.01
C VAL A 31 5.47 -7.31 4.64
N ASP A 32 5.77 -8.61 4.56
CA ASP A 32 6.11 -9.26 3.28
C ASP A 32 4.92 -9.25 2.33
N ASN A 33 3.75 -9.57 2.83
CA ASN A 33 2.54 -9.51 2.03
C ASN A 33 2.25 -8.07 1.55
N HIS A 34 2.41 -7.08 2.42
CA HIS A 34 2.18 -5.69 2.05
C HIS A 34 3.16 -5.19 0.98
N ILE A 35 4.45 -5.55 1.10
CA ILE A 35 5.48 -5.24 0.11
C ILE A 35 5.12 -5.90 -1.24
N ASN A 36 4.90 -7.22 -1.23
CA ASN A 36 4.60 -7.98 -2.44
C ASN A 36 3.33 -7.49 -3.14
N TYR A 37 2.31 -7.13 -2.36
CA TYR A 37 1.08 -6.55 -2.89
C TYR A 37 1.33 -5.23 -3.64
N ASN A 38 2.07 -4.30 -3.03
CA ASN A 38 2.36 -3.01 -3.67
C ASN A 38 3.28 -3.18 -4.89
N ILE A 39 4.31 -4.04 -4.80
CA ILE A 39 5.17 -4.37 -5.95
C ILE A 39 4.34 -4.92 -7.10
N ALA A 40 3.45 -5.87 -6.83
CA ALA A 40 2.62 -6.46 -7.87
C ALA A 40 1.73 -5.41 -8.56
N GLN A 41 1.03 -4.59 -7.80
CA GLN A 41 0.16 -3.53 -8.32
C GLN A 41 0.93 -2.51 -9.18
N ILE A 42 2.11 -2.11 -8.71
CA ILE A 42 2.98 -1.16 -9.42
C ILE A 42 3.54 -1.80 -10.69
N PHE A 43 4.04 -3.04 -10.59
CA PHE A 43 4.66 -3.74 -11.71
C PHE A 43 3.68 -4.00 -12.86
N ILE A 44 2.46 -4.41 -12.54
CA ILE A 44 1.42 -4.66 -13.56
C ILE A 44 0.77 -3.38 -14.08
N ASP A 45 1.13 -2.21 -13.53
CA ASP A 45 0.51 -0.93 -13.89
C ASP A 45 -1.02 -0.98 -13.77
N ASN A 46 -1.54 -1.38 -12.60
CA ASN A 46 -2.98 -1.45 -12.38
C ASN A 46 -3.57 -0.03 -12.25
N ARG A 47 -4.36 0.37 -13.25
CA ARG A 47 -4.89 1.74 -13.37
C ARG A 47 -6.15 1.99 -12.57
N ASP A 48 -6.73 0.96 -12.01
CA ASP A 48 -7.88 1.03 -11.12
C ASP A 48 -7.46 1.02 -9.64
N TRP A 49 -6.18 0.90 -9.40
CA TRP A 49 -5.52 0.97 -8.10
C TRP A 49 -4.81 2.35 -7.98
N PRO A 50 -4.61 2.93 -6.80
CA PRO A 50 -4.81 2.38 -5.45
C PRO A 50 -6.11 2.79 -4.75
N GLY A 51 -6.92 3.65 -5.32
CA GLY A 51 -8.16 4.13 -4.69
C GLY A 51 -9.34 3.16 -4.83
N ASN A 52 -9.26 2.25 -5.79
CA ASN A 52 -10.23 1.19 -6.03
C ASN A 52 -9.55 -0.17 -5.95
N ASN A 53 -10.34 -1.25 -5.95
CA ASN A 53 -9.82 -2.63 -5.92
C ASN A 53 -8.84 -2.93 -4.79
N ILE A 54 -9.05 -2.31 -3.61
CA ILE A 54 -8.30 -2.59 -2.40
C ILE A 54 -9.10 -3.52 -1.51
N LYS A 55 -8.54 -4.70 -1.21
CA LYS A 55 -9.05 -5.61 -0.18
C LYS A 55 -7.95 -5.98 0.79
N PHE A 56 -8.28 -5.93 2.06
CA PHE A 56 -7.42 -6.40 3.14
C PHE A 56 -8.25 -7.10 4.21
N TRP A 57 -7.61 -8.00 4.91
CA TRP A 57 -8.26 -8.83 5.92
C TRP A 57 -7.29 -9.17 7.03
N ARG A 58 -7.82 -9.64 8.14
CA ARG A 58 -7.03 -10.11 9.26
C ARG A 58 -7.72 -11.33 9.88
N PRO A 59 -6.98 -12.41 10.20
CA PRO A 59 -7.52 -13.50 11.01
C PRO A 59 -8.03 -12.97 12.35
N GLN A 60 -9.15 -13.49 12.80
CA GLN A 60 -9.64 -13.22 14.15
C GLN A 60 -8.77 -13.97 15.18
N GLY A 61 -8.62 -13.39 16.36
CA GLY A 61 -7.84 -13.97 17.45
C GLY A 61 -6.50 -13.28 17.67
N ASN A 62 -5.75 -13.80 18.65
CA ASN A 62 -4.47 -13.22 19.06
C ASN A 62 -3.40 -13.43 17.98
N GLY A 63 -2.67 -12.36 17.63
CA GLY A 63 -1.55 -12.42 16.69
C GLY A 63 -1.93 -12.40 15.21
N GLY A 64 -3.21 -12.24 14.84
CA GLY A 64 -3.61 -12.05 13.46
C GLY A 64 -3.03 -10.75 12.88
N LYS A 65 -2.41 -10.82 11.69
CA LYS A 65 -1.85 -9.69 10.98
C LYS A 65 -2.72 -9.28 9.81
N TRP A 66 -2.75 -7.98 9.52
CA TRP A 66 -3.39 -7.46 8.33
C TRP A 66 -2.64 -7.90 7.08
N ARG A 67 -3.40 -8.32 6.05
CA ARG A 67 -2.92 -8.79 4.75
C ARG A 67 -3.74 -8.19 3.63
N TRP A 68 -3.10 -7.92 2.52
CA TRP A 68 -3.70 -7.41 1.29
C TRP A 68 -3.88 -8.53 0.28
N MET A 69 -4.93 -8.41 -0.51
CA MET A 69 -5.28 -9.38 -1.55
C MET A 69 -5.16 -8.71 -2.92
N LEU A 70 -4.35 -9.31 -3.79
CA LEU A 70 -4.34 -8.94 -5.21
C LEU A 70 -5.57 -9.55 -5.88
N TYR A 71 -6.40 -8.72 -6.46
CA TYR A 71 -7.59 -9.14 -7.21
C TYR A 71 -7.98 -8.04 -8.19
N ASP A 72 -8.81 -8.37 -9.18
CA ASP A 72 -9.38 -7.42 -10.15
C ASP A 72 -8.28 -6.59 -10.81
N THR A 73 -7.47 -7.25 -11.61
CA THR A 73 -6.30 -6.67 -12.26
C THR A 73 -6.47 -6.50 -13.76
N ASP A 74 -7.71 -6.41 -14.23
CA ASP A 74 -8.05 -6.32 -15.64
C ASP A 74 -7.66 -4.97 -16.27
N PHE A 75 -7.51 -3.90 -15.46
CA PHE A 75 -6.99 -2.61 -15.91
C PHE A 75 -5.47 -2.50 -15.74
N SER A 76 -4.75 -3.57 -16.12
CA SER A 76 -3.29 -3.65 -16.01
C SER A 76 -2.59 -3.72 -17.37
N PHE A 77 -1.26 -3.51 -17.35
CA PHE A 77 -0.39 -3.56 -18.53
C PHE A 77 -0.79 -2.57 -19.65
N GLY A 78 -1.28 -1.42 -19.26
CA GLY A 78 -1.80 -0.40 -20.16
C GLY A 78 -3.28 -0.62 -20.51
N VAL A 79 -3.99 0.47 -20.69
CA VAL A 79 -5.43 0.47 -21.03
C VAL A 79 -5.63 1.36 -22.25
N PRO A 80 -5.31 0.87 -23.47
CA PRO A 80 -5.23 1.69 -24.70
C PRO A 80 -6.52 2.44 -25.02
N TRP A 81 -7.67 1.84 -24.76
CA TRP A 81 -8.98 2.48 -25.00
C TRP A 81 -9.28 3.65 -24.05
N MET A 82 -8.52 3.77 -22.95
CA MET A 82 -8.57 4.93 -22.05
C MET A 82 -7.44 5.94 -22.32
N GLY A 83 -6.61 5.72 -23.36
CA GLY A 83 -5.45 6.53 -23.63
C GLY A 83 -4.29 6.34 -22.65
N LEU A 84 -4.32 5.28 -21.85
CA LEU A 84 -3.30 4.98 -20.83
C LEU A 84 -2.28 4.01 -21.42
N GLY A 85 -1.09 4.53 -21.71
CA GLY A 85 0.00 3.76 -22.31
C GLY A 85 0.91 3.09 -21.26
N TYR A 86 1.80 2.25 -21.75
CA TYR A 86 2.78 1.47 -20.98
C TYR A 86 3.93 2.30 -20.39
N ASN A 87 4.05 3.56 -20.72
CA ASN A 87 5.13 4.45 -20.30
C ASN A 87 4.78 5.27 -19.04
N PHE A 88 3.73 4.90 -18.35
CA PHE A 88 3.32 5.58 -17.12
C PHE A 88 4.19 5.14 -15.93
N ASN A 89 4.60 6.08 -15.12
CA ASN A 89 5.36 5.80 -13.90
C ASN A 89 4.44 5.50 -12.72
N THR A 90 4.01 4.25 -12.61
CA THR A 90 3.09 3.80 -11.56
C THR A 90 3.71 3.90 -10.17
N LEU A 91 5.03 3.76 -10.03
CA LEU A 91 5.69 3.97 -8.74
C LEU A 91 5.58 5.44 -8.29
N GLN A 92 5.88 6.38 -9.18
CA GLN A 92 5.72 7.80 -8.87
C GLN A 92 4.28 8.12 -8.50
N PHE A 93 3.33 7.61 -9.27
CA PHE A 93 1.90 7.77 -9.01
C PHE A 93 1.49 7.22 -7.63
N ALA A 94 1.99 6.04 -7.26
CA ALA A 94 1.68 5.40 -5.98
C ALA A 94 2.19 6.18 -4.75
N VAL A 95 3.23 7.00 -4.90
CA VAL A 95 3.79 7.81 -3.80
C VAL A 95 3.30 9.24 -3.79
N GLU A 96 2.43 9.64 -4.70
CA GLU A 96 1.80 10.96 -4.68
C GLU A 96 0.89 11.11 -3.46
N GLU A 97 1.10 12.17 -2.69
CA GLU A 97 0.32 12.45 -1.48
C GLU A 97 -1.08 12.98 -1.80
N ASN A 98 -1.18 13.77 -2.85
CA ASN A 98 -2.40 14.46 -3.27
C ASN A 98 -2.76 14.07 -4.71
N GLY A 99 -2.83 12.77 -4.96
CA GLY A 99 -3.28 12.26 -6.24
C GLY A 99 -4.75 12.58 -6.53
N PRO A 100 -5.22 12.35 -7.76
CA PRO A 100 -6.62 12.58 -8.11
C PRO A 100 -7.56 11.72 -7.25
N ASP A 101 -8.77 12.21 -7.00
CA ASP A 101 -9.76 11.50 -6.18
C ASP A 101 -10.02 10.07 -6.65
N TRP A 102 -9.92 9.84 -7.93
CA TRP A 102 -9.89 8.53 -8.53
C TRP A 102 -8.79 8.48 -9.61
N PRO A 103 -7.94 7.46 -9.62
CA PRO A 103 -7.89 6.29 -8.74
C PRO A 103 -6.95 6.41 -7.52
N ASN A 104 -6.36 7.57 -7.26
CA ASN A 104 -5.38 7.75 -6.17
C ASN A 104 -5.76 8.86 -5.18
N PRO A 105 -6.84 8.71 -4.40
CA PRO A 105 -7.15 9.66 -3.33
C PRO A 105 -6.09 9.59 -2.21
N PRO A 106 -5.90 10.68 -1.42
CA PRO A 106 -4.81 10.80 -0.44
C PRO A 106 -4.73 9.66 0.60
N TRP A 107 -5.85 9.03 0.93
CA TRP A 107 -5.90 7.95 1.92
C TRP A 107 -5.39 6.61 1.39
N SER A 108 -5.45 6.38 0.08
CA SER A 108 -5.29 5.04 -0.54
C SER A 108 -3.89 4.47 -0.36
N THR A 109 -2.85 5.28 -0.51
CA THR A 109 -1.45 4.88 -0.32
C THR A 109 -0.82 5.42 0.96
N PHE A 110 -1.62 6.01 1.86
CA PHE A 110 -1.11 6.60 3.09
C PHE A 110 -0.19 5.65 3.87
N LEU A 111 -0.64 4.42 4.13
CA LEU A 111 0.17 3.43 4.86
C LEU A 111 1.47 3.10 4.10
N PHE A 112 1.38 2.90 2.78
CA PHE A 112 2.54 2.61 1.94
C PHE A 112 3.57 3.74 1.97
N ARG A 113 3.14 4.98 1.75
CA ARG A 113 4.00 6.17 1.79
C ARG A 113 4.68 6.34 3.15
N ARG A 114 3.93 6.17 4.24
CA ARG A 114 4.47 6.25 5.60
C ARG A 114 5.49 5.15 5.88
N LEU A 115 5.24 3.91 5.43
CA LEU A 115 6.18 2.80 5.60
C LEU A 115 7.48 3.02 4.80
N LEU A 116 7.43 3.68 3.65
CA LEU A 116 8.62 4.05 2.88
C LEU A 116 9.55 5.05 3.58
N GLU A 117 9.11 5.73 4.64
CA GLU A 117 9.98 6.56 5.48
C GLU A 117 10.92 5.73 6.37
N ASN A 118 10.66 4.42 6.51
CA ASN A 118 11.49 3.51 7.27
C ASN A 118 12.54 2.82 6.37
N SER A 119 13.80 2.90 6.73
CA SER A 119 14.90 2.34 5.94
C SER A 119 14.81 0.82 5.79
N ASN A 120 14.35 0.09 6.81
CA ASN A 120 14.19 -1.37 6.73
C ASN A 120 13.09 -1.76 5.73
N TYR A 121 11.98 -1.02 5.74
CA TYR A 121 10.92 -1.26 4.76
C TYR A 121 11.39 -0.92 3.34
N GLN A 122 12.07 0.22 3.19
CA GLN A 122 12.62 0.69 1.91
C GLN A 122 13.56 -0.34 1.27
N HIS A 123 14.55 -0.83 2.05
CA HIS A 123 15.51 -1.85 1.57
C HIS A 123 14.86 -3.17 1.16
N ARG A 124 13.72 -3.50 1.75
CA ARG A 124 13.00 -4.74 1.41
C ARG A 124 12.06 -4.56 0.22
N PHE A 125 11.67 -3.32 -0.05
CA PHE A 125 10.81 -2.98 -1.19
C PHE A 125 11.63 -2.86 -2.49
N ILE A 126 12.87 -2.35 -2.43
CA ILE A 126 13.81 -2.21 -3.56
C ILE A 126 14.55 -3.53 -3.80
#